data_a0c48bc86ab3a840d38113151cab1fb9
#
_entry.id   a0c48bc86ab3a840d38113151cab1fb9
#
_cell.length_a   1.000
_cell.length_b   1.000
_cell.length_c   1.000
_cell.angle_alpha   90.00
_cell.angle_beta   90.00
_cell.angle_gamma   90.00
#
_symmetry.space_group_name_H-M   'P 1'
#
loop_
_entity.id
_entity.type
_entity.pdbx_description
1 polymer ?
#
loop_
_entity_poly.entity_id
_entity_poly.type
_entity_poly.pdbx_seq_one_letter_code
_entity_poly.pdbx_strand_id
1 'polypeptide(L)'
;MKLTVASSPHIRGDFRSSRIMLDVMLALTPALIVGIWMHGWRSLVVTLVAIASCVLLEWLYGKVTKTRNTVIDGSAMVTGMLLAMTLPATVPYWLVVAGSAFAIIFVKALCGGLGQNVFNPALSARGFMMLVAPKYMVRFLSVDGVTEATPLHHMVMPALPEESLLDMFLGNCPGSIGEISALALLLGGVYLVCRKVISARIPLAYLGTVAVLTLVFAKTDSPLQWMLYSLLSGGVMLGAIFMATDYATSPVTARGQIVYGIGCGALTVIFRYFGLFPEGVTYAILLMNAVVWIIDRYTAPRRFGVKKGGAAV
;
A
#
# COMPACT_ATOMS: atom_id res chain seq x y z
N MET A 1 34.52 37.95 5.44
CA MET A 1 33.57 36.99 4.88
C MET A 1 33.76 35.69 5.66
N LYS A 2 32.77 35.24 6.47
CA LYS A 2 32.87 33.95 7.18
C LYS A 2 32.49 32.83 6.20
N LEU A 3 33.45 32.02 5.79
CA LEU A 3 33.22 30.84 4.98
C LEU A 3 32.57 29.75 5.85
N THR A 4 31.39 29.31 5.46
CA THR A 4 30.71 28.19 6.15
C THR A 4 31.14 26.90 5.49
N VAL A 5 31.84 26.04 6.22
CA VAL A 5 32.21 24.72 5.78
C VAL A 5 31.04 23.79 6.11
N ALA A 6 30.39 23.21 5.08
CA ALA A 6 29.33 22.22 5.25
C ALA A 6 29.82 20.86 4.76
N SER A 7 29.39 19.78 5.42
CA SER A 7 29.61 18.44 4.92
C SER A 7 28.81 18.17 3.64
N SER A 8 29.35 17.38 2.72
CA SER A 8 28.63 16.96 1.49
C SER A 8 27.32 16.22 1.84
N PRO A 9 26.21 16.49 1.10
CA PRO A 9 26.10 17.39 -0.04
C PRO A 9 25.96 18.86 0.37
N HIS A 10 26.63 19.76 -0.31
CA HIS A 10 26.64 21.20 -0.02
C HIS A 10 25.33 21.91 -0.41
N ILE A 11 24.60 21.37 -1.39
CA ILE A 11 23.29 21.84 -1.83
C ILE A 11 22.24 20.86 -1.27
N ARG A 12 21.39 21.34 -0.39
CA ARG A 12 20.25 20.59 0.18
C ARG A 12 18.98 21.13 -0.42
N GLY A 13 18.17 20.26 -1.04
CA GLY A 13 16.83 20.60 -1.48
C GLY A 13 15.89 20.78 -0.29
N ASP A 14 14.82 21.54 -0.49
CA ASP A 14 13.75 21.76 0.52
C ASP A 14 12.86 20.52 0.78
N PHE A 15 13.14 19.40 0.10
CA PHE A 15 12.42 18.16 0.27
C PHE A 15 12.83 17.48 1.59
N ARG A 16 12.04 17.73 2.63
CA ARG A 16 12.16 17.03 3.91
C ARG A 16 11.25 15.80 3.89
N SER A 17 11.71 14.68 4.44
CA SER A 17 10.91 13.45 4.58
C SER A 17 9.54 13.74 5.21
N SER A 18 9.48 14.63 6.18
CA SER A 18 8.23 15.05 6.83
C SER A 18 7.22 15.69 5.87
N ARG A 19 7.65 16.47 4.86
CA ARG A 19 6.73 17.03 3.85
C ARG A 19 6.16 15.94 2.95
N ILE A 20 6.99 15.00 2.53
CA ILE A 20 6.57 13.85 1.73
C ILE A 20 5.52 13.02 2.48
N MET A 21 5.75 12.75 3.76
CA MET A 21 4.80 12.01 4.59
C MET A 21 3.48 12.77 4.79
N LEU A 22 3.54 14.11 4.92
CA LEU A 22 2.33 14.95 4.95
C LEU A 22 1.57 14.91 3.62
N ASP A 23 2.25 15.00 2.48
CA ASP A 23 1.61 14.88 1.16
C ASP A 23 0.91 13.53 0.99
N VAL A 24 1.51 12.43 1.47
CA VAL A 24 0.87 11.09 1.46
C VAL A 24 -0.37 11.06 2.35
N MET A 25 -0.31 11.61 3.57
CA MET A 25 -1.48 11.66 4.46
C MET A 25 -2.61 12.50 3.84
N LEU A 26 -2.29 13.66 3.24
CA LEU A 26 -3.27 14.49 2.54
C LEU A 26 -3.90 13.75 1.35
N ALA A 27 -3.10 13.00 0.60
CA ALA A 27 -3.59 12.21 -0.53
C ALA A 27 -4.53 11.06 -0.11
N LEU A 28 -4.35 10.50 1.09
CA LEU A 28 -5.20 9.46 1.65
C LEU A 28 -6.48 10.01 2.32
N THR A 29 -6.49 11.30 2.67
CA THR A 29 -7.62 11.93 3.39
C THR A 29 -8.96 11.81 2.64
N PRO A 30 -9.07 12.02 1.31
CA PRO A 30 -10.33 11.84 0.59
C PRO A 30 -10.92 10.43 0.76
N ALA A 31 -10.07 9.38 0.63
CA ALA A 31 -10.51 8.00 0.79
C ALA A 31 -10.94 7.71 2.24
N LEU A 32 -10.23 8.27 3.22
CA LEU A 32 -10.61 8.17 4.62
C LEU A 32 -11.97 8.84 4.91
N ILE A 33 -12.21 10.03 4.35
CA ILE A 33 -13.50 10.72 4.51
C ILE A 33 -14.64 9.87 3.97
N VAL A 34 -14.50 9.30 2.77
CA VAL A 34 -15.50 8.38 2.21
C VAL A 34 -15.67 7.15 3.10
N GLY A 35 -14.58 6.55 3.61
CA GLY A 35 -14.62 5.43 4.51
C GLY A 35 -15.35 5.72 5.84
N ILE A 36 -15.17 6.93 6.38
CA ILE A 36 -15.91 7.37 7.59
C ILE A 36 -17.39 7.60 7.26
N TRP A 37 -17.69 8.19 6.12
CA TRP A 37 -19.06 8.42 5.67
C TRP A 37 -19.85 7.11 5.55
N MET A 38 -19.23 6.09 4.95
CA MET A 38 -19.88 4.80 4.68
C MET A 38 -19.96 3.87 5.91
N HIS A 39 -18.86 3.75 6.66
CA HIS A 39 -18.77 2.81 7.79
C HIS A 39 -18.98 3.48 9.17
N GLY A 40 -19.23 4.78 9.18
CA GLY A 40 -19.52 5.54 10.39
C GLY A 40 -18.27 5.88 11.22
N TRP A 41 -18.52 6.44 12.39
CA TRP A 41 -17.49 6.97 13.32
C TRP A 41 -16.48 5.92 13.80
N ARG A 42 -16.84 4.63 13.76
CA ARG A 42 -15.96 3.54 14.16
C ARG A 42 -14.71 3.45 13.29
N SER A 43 -14.82 3.74 11.98
CA SER A 43 -13.70 3.81 11.06
C SER A 43 -12.69 4.90 11.46
N LEU A 44 -13.19 6.06 11.91
CA LEU A 44 -12.35 7.12 12.44
C LEU A 44 -11.60 6.67 13.69
N VAL A 45 -12.29 6.02 14.63
CA VAL A 45 -11.65 5.51 15.86
C VAL A 45 -10.58 4.46 15.54
N VAL A 46 -10.86 3.50 14.66
CA VAL A 46 -9.88 2.50 14.22
C VAL A 46 -8.63 3.18 13.63
N THR A 47 -8.83 4.20 12.79
CA THR A 47 -7.73 4.96 12.19
C THR A 47 -6.93 5.72 13.24
N LEU A 48 -7.59 6.40 14.18
CA LEU A 48 -6.91 7.12 15.26
C LEU A 48 -6.14 6.17 16.18
N VAL A 49 -6.72 5.01 16.53
CA VAL A 49 -6.05 3.97 17.33
C VAL A 49 -4.81 3.44 16.60
N ALA A 50 -4.89 3.18 15.29
CA ALA A 50 -3.75 2.70 14.51
C ALA A 50 -2.63 3.75 14.44
N ILE A 51 -2.96 5.01 14.17
CA ILE A 51 -1.98 6.11 14.14
C ILE A 51 -1.36 6.31 15.53
N ALA A 52 -2.17 6.43 16.57
CA ALA A 52 -1.69 6.66 17.93
C ALA A 52 -0.79 5.51 18.41
N SER A 53 -1.18 4.26 18.18
CA SER A 53 -0.38 3.09 18.57
C SER A 53 0.94 3.02 17.80
N CYS A 54 0.96 3.29 16.49
CA CYS A 54 2.20 3.33 15.72
C CYS A 54 3.15 4.42 16.23
N VAL A 55 2.66 5.62 16.48
CA VAL A 55 3.45 6.75 16.99
C VAL A 55 3.98 6.48 18.40
N LEU A 56 3.13 5.97 19.30
CA LEU A 56 3.53 5.64 20.67
C LEU A 56 4.58 4.53 20.70
N LEU A 57 4.41 3.48 19.90
CA LEU A 57 5.35 2.37 19.84
C LEU A 57 6.71 2.78 19.25
N GLU A 58 6.72 3.64 18.22
CA GLU A 58 7.98 4.19 17.69
C GLU A 58 8.70 5.06 18.72
N TRP A 59 7.96 5.93 19.42
CA TRP A 59 8.52 6.75 20.50
C TRP A 59 9.07 5.89 21.64
N LEU A 60 8.31 4.88 22.08
CA LEU A 60 8.72 3.98 23.16
C LEU A 60 9.97 3.18 22.78
N TYR A 61 10.01 2.64 21.56
CA TYR A 61 11.17 1.93 21.04
C TYR A 61 12.42 2.82 21.03
N GLY A 62 12.31 4.04 20.50
CA GLY A 62 13.42 5.00 20.49
C GLY A 62 13.91 5.34 21.88
N LYS A 63 13.01 5.46 22.87
CA LYS A 63 13.36 5.71 24.27
C LYS A 63 14.06 4.51 24.93
N VAL A 64 13.58 3.29 24.68
CA VAL A 64 14.16 2.06 25.26
C VAL A 64 15.53 1.75 24.66
N THR A 65 15.66 1.87 23.33
CA THR A 65 16.91 1.57 22.61
C THR A 65 17.90 2.74 22.59
N LYS A 66 17.51 3.89 23.16
CA LYS A 66 18.31 5.13 23.15
C LYS A 66 18.72 5.58 21.75
N THR A 67 17.93 5.22 20.74
CA THR A 67 18.14 5.64 19.36
C THR A 67 17.52 7.01 19.11
N ARG A 68 17.92 7.66 17.99
CA ARG A 68 17.36 8.95 17.59
C ARG A 68 15.85 8.84 17.39
N ASN A 69 15.12 9.77 17.96
CA ASN A 69 13.65 9.80 17.86
C ASN A 69 13.22 10.18 16.44
N THR A 70 12.57 9.26 15.71
CA THR A 70 12.15 9.40 14.32
C THR A 70 10.68 9.80 14.17
N VAL A 71 9.95 9.94 15.28
CA VAL A 71 8.51 10.31 15.29
C VAL A 71 8.22 11.61 14.51
N ILE A 72 9.17 12.57 14.53
CA ILE A 72 9.06 13.86 13.84
C ILE A 72 9.01 13.70 12.31
N ASP A 73 9.50 12.60 11.77
CA ASP A 73 9.49 12.35 10.32
C ASP A 73 8.09 12.02 9.78
N GLY A 74 7.11 11.74 10.65
CA GLY A 74 5.72 11.44 10.30
C GLY A 74 5.50 10.04 9.69
N SER A 75 6.54 9.23 9.52
CA SER A 75 6.44 7.92 8.87
C SER A 75 5.60 6.90 9.66
N ALA A 76 5.60 6.96 11.01
CA ALA A 76 4.73 6.13 11.83
C ALA A 76 3.26 6.49 11.66
N MET A 77 2.95 7.77 11.46
CA MET A 77 1.58 8.24 11.20
C MET A 77 1.08 7.69 9.86
N VAL A 78 1.90 7.77 8.81
CA VAL A 78 1.59 7.19 7.49
C VAL A 78 1.40 5.68 7.59
N THR A 79 2.29 4.96 8.30
CA THR A 79 2.16 3.51 8.51
C THR A 79 0.85 3.16 9.21
N GLY A 80 0.51 3.88 10.28
CA GLY A 80 -0.75 3.68 11.01
C GLY A 80 -1.98 3.97 10.16
N MET A 81 -1.96 5.05 9.37
CA MET A 81 -3.05 5.41 8.45
C MET A 81 -3.22 4.37 7.34
N LEU A 82 -2.13 3.95 6.67
CA LEU A 82 -2.18 2.92 5.64
C LEU A 82 -2.65 1.58 6.21
N LEU A 83 -2.18 1.19 7.41
CA LEU A 83 -2.66 -0.01 8.08
C LEU A 83 -4.17 0.07 8.30
N ALA A 84 -4.67 1.14 8.92
CA ALA A 84 -6.10 1.33 9.18
C ALA A 84 -6.94 1.25 7.92
N MET A 85 -6.48 1.86 6.82
CA MET A 85 -7.19 1.86 5.54
C MET A 85 -7.31 0.46 4.92
N THR A 86 -6.46 -0.49 5.32
CA THR A 86 -6.55 -1.89 4.88
C THR A 86 -7.40 -2.76 5.78
N LEU A 87 -7.89 -2.24 6.90
CA LEU A 87 -8.66 -2.99 7.87
C LEU A 87 -10.17 -2.80 7.68
N PRO A 88 -10.99 -3.83 8.00
CA PRO A 88 -12.44 -3.64 8.13
C PRO A 88 -12.77 -2.76 9.34
N ALA A 89 -13.84 -1.97 9.25
CA ALA A 89 -14.30 -1.13 10.36
C ALA A 89 -14.72 -1.92 11.61
N THR A 90 -15.00 -3.22 11.46
CA THR A 90 -15.42 -4.14 12.53
C THR A 90 -14.27 -4.67 13.37
N VAL A 91 -13.02 -4.43 12.97
CA VAL A 91 -11.84 -4.98 13.64
C VAL A 91 -11.78 -4.57 15.12
N PRO A 92 -11.46 -5.49 16.04
CA PRO A 92 -11.29 -5.15 17.45
C PRO A 92 -10.01 -4.32 17.67
N TYR A 93 -10.08 -3.32 18.54
CA TYR A 93 -8.99 -2.37 18.76
C TYR A 93 -7.70 -3.02 19.26
N TRP A 94 -7.78 -4.09 20.07
CA TRP A 94 -6.60 -4.81 20.52
C TRP A 94 -5.81 -5.42 19.35
N LEU A 95 -6.50 -5.88 18.30
CA LEU A 95 -5.86 -6.45 17.13
C LEU A 95 -5.19 -5.34 16.29
N VAL A 96 -5.78 -4.14 16.23
CA VAL A 96 -5.15 -2.97 15.60
C VAL A 96 -3.85 -2.59 16.30
N VAL A 97 -3.85 -2.58 17.64
CA VAL A 97 -2.64 -2.31 18.44
C VAL A 97 -1.58 -3.40 18.21
N ALA A 98 -1.98 -4.68 18.19
CA ALA A 98 -1.06 -5.79 17.91
C ALA A 98 -0.46 -5.70 16.49
N GLY A 99 -1.26 -5.38 15.47
CA GLY A 99 -0.79 -5.13 14.11
C GLY A 99 0.16 -3.93 14.03
N SER A 100 -0.15 -2.83 14.71
CA SER A 100 0.71 -1.65 14.81
C SER A 100 2.05 -1.99 15.47
N ALA A 101 2.04 -2.81 16.52
CA ALA A 101 3.26 -3.28 17.18
C ALA A 101 4.13 -4.12 16.24
N PHE A 102 3.50 -5.02 15.47
CA PHE A 102 4.21 -5.80 14.47
C PHE A 102 4.82 -4.91 13.38
N ALA A 103 4.06 -3.96 12.83
CA ALA A 103 4.53 -3.02 11.81
C ALA A 103 5.76 -2.20 12.27
N ILE A 104 5.65 -1.61 13.47
CA ILE A 104 6.67 -0.67 13.95
C ILE A 104 7.88 -1.39 14.54
N ILE A 105 7.68 -2.39 15.40
CA ILE A 105 8.79 -3.03 16.10
C ILE A 105 9.50 -4.02 15.18
N PHE A 106 8.76 -5.00 14.62
CA PHE A 106 9.38 -6.08 13.86
C PHE A 106 9.79 -5.67 12.45
N VAL A 107 8.96 -4.94 11.72
CA VAL A 107 9.22 -4.64 10.31
C VAL A 107 10.03 -3.36 10.14
N LYS A 108 9.75 -2.30 10.90
CA LYS A 108 10.44 -1.03 10.75
C LYS A 108 11.66 -0.92 11.66
N ALA A 109 11.50 -1.06 12.97
CA ALA A 109 12.54 -0.74 13.93
C ALA A 109 13.68 -1.75 13.94
N LEU A 110 13.39 -3.06 13.92
CA LEU A 110 14.42 -4.11 13.89
C LEU A 110 15.20 -4.14 12.56
N CYS A 111 14.61 -3.65 11.45
CA CYS A 111 15.31 -3.54 10.17
C CYS A 111 16.22 -2.29 10.07
N GLY A 112 16.25 -1.42 11.09
CA GLY A 112 17.13 -0.24 11.11
C GLY A 112 16.42 1.10 10.94
N GLY A 113 15.09 1.12 10.88
CA GLY A 113 14.26 2.32 10.83
C GLY A 113 13.83 2.75 9.43
N LEU A 114 13.49 4.03 9.27
CA LEU A 114 12.98 4.58 8.01
C LEU A 114 13.98 4.39 6.87
N GLY A 115 13.49 3.80 5.78
CA GLY A 115 14.27 3.60 4.55
C GLY A 115 15.15 2.35 4.52
N GLN A 116 15.21 1.56 5.60
CA GLN A 116 15.97 0.30 5.67
C GLN A 116 15.05 -0.94 5.76
N ASN A 117 13.75 -0.75 5.82
CA ASN A 117 12.79 -1.84 5.83
C ASN A 117 12.72 -2.53 4.47
N VAL A 118 12.83 -3.86 4.47
CA VAL A 118 12.74 -4.70 3.26
C VAL A 118 11.29 -4.81 2.80
N PHE A 119 10.36 -4.89 3.75
CA PHE A 119 8.93 -5.04 3.49
C PHE A 119 8.16 -3.78 3.87
N ASN A 120 7.04 -3.54 3.19
CA ASN A 120 6.11 -2.48 3.58
C ASN A 120 5.51 -2.80 4.96
N PRO A 121 5.69 -1.91 5.98
CA PRO A 121 5.27 -2.21 7.36
C PRO A 121 3.76 -2.40 7.52
N ALA A 122 2.95 -1.59 6.84
CA ALA A 122 1.49 -1.69 6.91
C ALA A 122 0.97 -3.00 6.31
N LEU A 123 1.50 -3.40 5.14
CA LEU A 123 1.13 -4.67 4.50
C LEU A 123 1.61 -5.89 5.29
N SER A 124 2.82 -5.82 5.87
CA SER A 124 3.34 -6.88 6.72
C SER A 124 2.48 -7.09 7.96
N ALA A 125 2.03 -5.98 8.58
CA ALA A 125 1.10 -6.05 9.71
C ALA A 125 -0.26 -6.63 9.30
N ARG A 126 -0.82 -6.20 8.16
CA ARG A 126 -2.06 -6.80 7.63
C ARG A 126 -1.89 -8.30 7.39
N GLY A 127 -0.80 -8.72 6.74
CA GLY A 127 -0.51 -10.14 6.51
C GLY A 127 -0.40 -10.93 7.81
N PHE A 128 0.28 -10.39 8.82
CA PHE A 128 0.36 -10.97 10.16
C PHE A 128 -1.03 -11.09 10.81
N MET A 129 -1.85 -10.04 10.78
CA MET A 129 -3.20 -10.06 11.35
C MET A 129 -4.10 -11.07 10.65
N MET A 130 -3.98 -11.23 9.32
CA MET A 130 -4.70 -12.21 8.54
C MET A 130 -4.34 -13.65 8.93
N LEU A 131 -3.07 -13.92 9.28
CA LEU A 131 -2.62 -15.23 9.74
C LEU A 131 -3.06 -15.54 11.18
N VAL A 132 -2.99 -14.55 12.08
CA VAL A 132 -3.28 -14.76 13.51
C VAL A 132 -4.78 -14.74 13.81
N ALA A 133 -5.52 -13.88 13.13
CA ALA A 133 -6.94 -13.64 13.44
C ALA A 133 -7.80 -13.43 12.18
N PRO A 134 -7.83 -14.40 11.23
CA PRO A 134 -8.51 -14.26 9.94
C PRO A 134 -10.00 -13.93 10.08
N LYS A 135 -10.66 -14.49 11.09
CA LYS A 135 -12.09 -14.28 11.34
C LYS A 135 -12.50 -12.80 11.54
N TYR A 136 -11.59 -11.96 12.03
CA TYR A 136 -11.85 -10.52 12.20
C TYR A 136 -11.51 -9.71 10.95
N MET A 137 -10.64 -10.24 10.09
CA MET A 137 -10.16 -9.58 8.90
C MET A 137 -11.08 -9.71 7.68
N VAL A 138 -12.02 -10.67 7.71
CA VAL A 138 -12.97 -10.94 6.61
C VAL A 138 -14.40 -10.47 6.92
N ARG A 139 -14.61 -9.74 8.02
CA ARG A 139 -15.92 -9.21 8.41
C ARG A 139 -16.06 -7.77 7.94
N PHE A 140 -16.67 -7.58 6.79
CA PHE A 140 -16.92 -6.25 6.24
C PHE A 140 -18.34 -5.80 6.55
N LEU A 141 -18.53 -4.50 6.75
CA LEU A 141 -19.84 -3.89 6.91
C LEU A 141 -20.34 -3.43 5.54
N SER A 142 -21.58 -3.78 5.23
CA SER A 142 -22.35 -3.16 4.17
C SER A 142 -22.83 -1.76 4.58
N VAL A 143 -23.29 -0.99 3.63
CA VAL A 143 -23.90 0.34 3.83
C VAL A 143 -25.06 0.28 4.83
N ASP A 144 -25.80 -0.83 4.85
CA ASP A 144 -26.92 -1.08 5.75
C ASP A 144 -26.52 -1.52 7.17
N GLY A 145 -25.22 -1.55 7.48
CA GLY A 145 -24.69 -1.96 8.78
C GLY A 145 -24.71 -3.47 9.04
N VAL A 146 -25.04 -4.27 8.05
CA VAL A 146 -24.99 -5.75 8.10
C VAL A 146 -23.62 -6.23 7.64
N THR A 147 -23.11 -7.32 8.23
CA THR A 147 -21.87 -7.94 7.75
C THR A 147 -22.13 -8.69 6.47
N GLU A 148 -21.45 -8.30 5.42
CA GLU A 148 -21.61 -8.84 4.07
C GLU A 148 -20.29 -9.25 3.44
N ALA A 149 -20.34 -10.11 2.42
CA ALA A 149 -19.15 -10.46 1.64
C ALA A 149 -18.76 -9.29 0.74
N THR A 150 -17.46 -9.09 0.54
CA THR A 150 -17.00 -8.07 -0.41
C THR A 150 -17.29 -8.47 -1.85
N PRO A 151 -17.43 -7.50 -2.78
CA PRO A 151 -17.58 -7.79 -4.22
C PRO A 151 -16.52 -8.76 -4.74
N LEU A 152 -15.31 -8.70 -4.20
CA LEU A 152 -14.23 -9.60 -4.56
C LEU A 152 -14.51 -11.06 -4.17
N HIS A 153 -15.24 -11.30 -3.08
CA HIS A 153 -15.61 -12.66 -2.66
C HIS A 153 -16.60 -13.30 -3.65
N HIS A 154 -17.52 -12.53 -4.21
CA HIS A 154 -18.43 -12.99 -5.27
C HIS A 154 -17.68 -13.38 -6.54
N MET A 155 -16.56 -12.74 -6.83
CA MET A 155 -15.70 -13.03 -7.99
C MET A 155 -14.83 -14.29 -7.83
N VAL A 156 -14.78 -14.93 -6.66
CA VAL A 156 -14.15 -16.24 -6.48
C VAL A 156 -14.92 -17.30 -7.28
N MET A 157 -16.25 -17.24 -7.25
CA MET A 157 -17.11 -17.95 -8.17
C MET A 157 -17.22 -17.18 -9.50
N PRO A 158 -17.49 -17.83 -10.64
CA PRO A 158 -17.63 -17.16 -11.95
C PRO A 158 -18.95 -16.36 -12.03
N ALA A 159 -19.11 -15.40 -11.13
CA ALA A 159 -20.27 -14.52 -11.05
C ALA A 159 -19.82 -13.06 -10.96
N LEU A 160 -20.56 -12.16 -11.57
CA LEU A 160 -20.35 -10.72 -11.38
C LEU A 160 -20.95 -10.32 -10.04
N PRO A 161 -20.35 -9.33 -9.35
CA PRO A 161 -20.93 -8.73 -8.16
C PRO A 161 -22.31 -8.13 -8.43
N GLU A 162 -23.15 -8.07 -7.42
CA GLU A 162 -24.50 -7.47 -7.52
C GLU A 162 -24.45 -5.94 -7.54
N GLU A 163 -23.38 -5.37 -6.97
CA GLU A 163 -23.13 -3.93 -6.91
C GLU A 163 -22.82 -3.38 -8.30
N SER A 164 -23.31 -2.19 -8.60
CA SER A 164 -23.02 -1.54 -9.89
C SER A 164 -21.56 -1.04 -9.93
N LEU A 165 -20.99 -0.95 -11.14
CA LEU A 165 -19.65 -0.36 -11.34
C LEU A 165 -19.57 1.08 -10.82
N LEU A 166 -20.66 1.84 -10.87
CA LEU A 166 -20.73 3.21 -10.35
C LEU A 166 -20.68 3.22 -8.83
N ASP A 167 -21.37 2.29 -8.15
CA ASP A 167 -21.34 2.17 -6.70
C ASP A 167 -19.93 1.84 -6.20
N MET A 168 -19.24 0.90 -6.85
CA MET A 168 -17.86 0.57 -6.53
C MET A 168 -16.88 1.72 -6.82
N PHE A 169 -17.14 2.50 -7.87
CA PHE A 169 -16.31 3.65 -8.20
C PHE A 169 -16.47 4.79 -7.20
N LEU A 170 -17.70 5.06 -6.76
CA LEU A 170 -18.03 6.11 -5.79
C LEU A 170 -17.75 5.68 -4.36
N GLY A 171 -17.92 4.38 -4.04
CA GLY A 171 -17.65 3.83 -2.73
C GLY A 171 -18.87 3.31 -1.99
N ASN A 172 -19.96 3.02 -2.67
CA ASN A 172 -21.19 2.47 -2.10
C ASN A 172 -21.16 0.93 -2.13
N CYS A 173 -20.12 0.33 -1.56
CA CYS A 173 -19.92 -1.12 -1.53
C CYS A 173 -19.24 -1.57 -0.23
N PRO A 174 -19.46 -2.82 0.23
CA PRO A 174 -18.75 -3.35 1.39
C PRO A 174 -17.27 -3.52 1.11
N GLY A 175 -16.41 -3.11 2.06
CA GLY A 175 -14.95 -3.19 1.90
C GLY A 175 -14.17 -2.75 3.13
N SER A 176 -12.84 -2.68 3.00
CA SER A 176 -11.96 -2.08 4.00
C SER A 176 -12.12 -0.56 4.02
N ILE A 177 -11.77 0.10 5.12
CA ILE A 177 -11.97 1.54 5.34
C ILE A 177 -11.45 2.40 4.17
N GLY A 178 -10.33 2.05 3.56
CA GLY A 178 -9.70 2.84 2.50
C GLY A 178 -9.86 2.28 1.08
N GLU A 179 -10.53 1.15 0.90
CA GLU A 179 -10.64 0.47 -0.41
C GLU A 179 -11.95 0.79 -1.13
N ILE A 180 -12.92 1.37 -0.43
CA ILE A 180 -14.29 1.50 -0.89
C ILE A 180 -14.38 2.37 -2.14
N SER A 181 -13.79 3.57 -2.14
CA SER A 181 -13.92 4.52 -3.25
C SER A 181 -12.68 4.55 -4.14
N ALA A 182 -12.81 3.99 -5.33
CA ALA A 182 -11.77 4.08 -6.35
C ALA A 182 -11.52 5.53 -6.80
N LEU A 183 -12.58 6.35 -6.88
CA LEU A 183 -12.47 7.77 -7.23
C LEU A 183 -11.58 8.53 -6.24
N ALA A 184 -11.82 8.35 -4.94
CA ALA A 184 -11.05 9.05 -3.91
C ALA A 184 -9.57 8.64 -3.92
N LEU A 185 -9.28 7.34 -4.15
CA LEU A 185 -7.92 6.84 -4.29
C LEU A 185 -7.22 7.38 -5.55
N LEU A 186 -7.94 7.46 -6.68
CA LEU A 186 -7.41 8.05 -7.91
C LEU A 186 -7.10 9.54 -7.74
N LEU A 187 -7.97 10.31 -7.09
CA LEU A 187 -7.71 11.73 -6.79
C LEU A 187 -6.45 11.90 -5.95
N GLY A 188 -6.30 11.08 -4.90
CA GLY A 188 -5.08 11.06 -4.08
C GLY A 188 -3.84 10.66 -4.88
N GLY A 189 -3.95 9.65 -5.76
CA GLY A 189 -2.86 9.22 -6.64
C GLY A 189 -2.43 10.30 -7.63
N VAL A 190 -3.38 10.97 -8.29
CA VAL A 190 -3.10 12.10 -9.18
C VAL A 190 -2.41 13.24 -8.43
N TYR A 191 -2.87 13.57 -7.23
CA TYR A 191 -2.22 14.56 -6.36
C TYR A 191 -0.74 14.20 -6.11
N LEU A 192 -0.43 12.96 -5.72
CA LEU A 192 0.95 12.52 -5.46
C LEU A 192 1.84 12.56 -6.70
N VAL A 193 1.29 12.19 -7.88
CA VAL A 193 2.01 12.27 -9.16
C VAL A 193 2.29 13.73 -9.54
N CYS A 194 1.30 14.62 -9.42
CA CYS A 194 1.45 16.06 -9.70
C CYS A 194 2.48 16.70 -8.75
N ARG A 195 2.49 16.30 -7.48
CA ARG A 195 3.49 16.74 -6.49
C ARG A 195 4.86 16.10 -6.69
N LYS A 196 5.00 15.17 -7.65
CA LYS A 196 6.22 14.38 -7.91
C LYS A 196 6.70 13.59 -6.68
N VAL A 197 5.76 13.23 -5.81
CA VAL A 197 6.01 12.37 -4.65
C VAL A 197 6.15 10.92 -5.11
N ILE A 198 5.33 10.46 -6.04
CA ILE A 198 5.42 9.13 -6.64
C ILE A 198 5.60 9.21 -8.16
N SER A 199 6.19 8.18 -8.77
CA SER A 199 6.18 8.01 -10.21
C SER A 199 4.98 7.19 -10.67
N ALA A 200 4.31 7.60 -11.75
CA ALA A 200 3.18 6.87 -12.30
C ALA A 200 3.53 5.48 -12.86
N ARG A 201 4.82 5.13 -13.00
CA ARG A 201 5.29 3.88 -13.63
C ARG A 201 4.80 2.63 -12.91
N ILE A 202 4.93 2.59 -11.56
CA ILE A 202 4.50 1.44 -10.76
C ILE A 202 2.98 1.29 -10.81
N PRO A 203 2.16 2.31 -10.49
CA PRO A 203 0.70 2.19 -10.56
C PRO A 203 0.19 1.79 -11.94
N LEU A 204 0.70 2.43 -13.00
CA LEU A 204 0.27 2.12 -14.37
C LEU A 204 0.66 0.71 -14.80
N ALA A 205 1.89 0.26 -14.50
CA ALA A 205 2.32 -1.10 -14.81
C ALA A 205 1.52 -2.14 -14.02
N TYR A 206 1.25 -1.89 -12.74
CA TYR A 206 0.49 -2.78 -11.89
C TYR A 206 -0.97 -2.89 -12.37
N LEU A 207 -1.68 -1.78 -12.44
CA LEU A 207 -3.09 -1.75 -12.87
C LEU A 207 -3.26 -2.24 -14.30
N GLY A 208 -2.34 -1.85 -15.20
CA GLY A 208 -2.34 -2.33 -16.58
C GLY A 208 -2.17 -3.84 -16.70
N THR A 209 -1.28 -4.44 -15.88
CA THR A 209 -1.10 -5.90 -15.87
C THR A 209 -2.34 -6.61 -15.32
N VAL A 210 -2.92 -6.10 -14.23
CA VAL A 210 -4.18 -6.64 -13.70
C VAL A 210 -5.27 -6.55 -14.75
N ALA A 211 -5.43 -5.41 -15.44
CA ALA A 211 -6.42 -5.21 -16.49
C ALA A 211 -6.26 -6.22 -17.64
N VAL A 212 -5.06 -6.35 -18.18
CA VAL A 212 -4.77 -7.26 -19.29
C VAL A 212 -5.02 -8.72 -18.90
N LEU A 213 -4.51 -9.15 -17.75
CA LEU A 213 -4.65 -10.54 -17.33
C LEU A 213 -6.10 -10.89 -16.99
N THR A 214 -6.84 -10.00 -16.34
CA THR A 214 -8.25 -10.26 -16.02
C THR A 214 -9.16 -10.16 -17.25
N LEU A 215 -8.78 -9.40 -18.28
CA LEU A 215 -9.46 -9.38 -19.58
C LEU A 215 -9.23 -10.71 -20.33
N VAL A 216 -7.99 -11.20 -20.37
CA VAL A 216 -7.63 -12.43 -21.10
C VAL A 216 -8.18 -13.67 -20.41
N PHE A 217 -8.13 -13.71 -19.08
CA PHE A 217 -8.58 -14.84 -18.26
C PHE A 217 -9.93 -14.56 -17.57
N ALA A 218 -10.84 -13.87 -18.25
CA ALA A 218 -12.17 -13.62 -17.72
C ALA A 218 -12.92 -14.93 -17.44
N LYS A 219 -13.63 -14.99 -16.30
CA LYS A 219 -14.43 -16.16 -15.92
C LYS A 219 -15.91 -16.04 -16.32
N THR A 220 -16.29 -14.93 -16.96
CA THR A 220 -17.66 -14.60 -17.36
C THR A 220 -17.74 -14.26 -18.85
N ASP A 221 -18.93 -14.32 -19.43
CA ASP A 221 -19.18 -13.98 -20.83
C ASP A 221 -18.93 -12.50 -21.18
N SER A 222 -18.73 -11.65 -20.16
CA SER A 222 -18.45 -10.21 -20.29
C SER A 222 -17.03 -9.87 -19.84
N PRO A 223 -15.97 -10.09 -20.64
CA PRO A 223 -14.58 -9.88 -20.21
C PRO A 223 -14.29 -8.45 -19.77
N LEU A 224 -14.90 -7.46 -20.42
CA LEU A 224 -14.71 -6.05 -20.08
C LEU A 224 -15.26 -5.71 -18.67
N GLN A 225 -16.46 -6.20 -18.36
CA GLN A 225 -17.05 -6.01 -17.05
C GLN A 225 -16.21 -6.71 -15.99
N TRP A 226 -15.79 -7.97 -16.23
CA TRP A 226 -14.91 -8.71 -15.35
C TRP A 226 -13.62 -7.97 -15.03
N MET A 227 -12.97 -7.39 -16.04
CA MET A 227 -11.79 -6.57 -15.89
C MET A 227 -12.06 -5.34 -15.00
N LEU A 228 -13.14 -4.60 -15.27
CA LEU A 228 -13.49 -3.39 -14.50
C LEU A 228 -13.79 -3.74 -13.04
N TYR A 229 -14.60 -4.76 -12.78
CA TYR A 229 -14.85 -5.25 -11.42
C TYR A 229 -13.56 -5.68 -10.73
N SER A 230 -12.66 -6.36 -11.43
CA SER A 230 -11.37 -6.80 -10.87
C SER A 230 -10.45 -5.65 -10.49
N LEU A 231 -10.50 -4.54 -11.21
CA LEU A 231 -9.74 -3.33 -10.89
C LEU A 231 -10.33 -2.53 -9.73
N LEU A 232 -11.67 -2.46 -9.67
CA LEU A 232 -12.37 -1.67 -8.66
C LEU A 232 -12.56 -2.43 -7.34
N SER A 233 -12.51 -3.77 -7.35
CA SER A 233 -12.72 -4.59 -6.16
C SER A 233 -11.43 -4.85 -5.38
N GLY A 234 -11.58 -4.90 -4.05
CA GLY A 234 -10.47 -5.18 -3.13
C GLY A 234 -9.37 -4.12 -3.21
N GLY A 235 -8.32 -4.31 -2.43
CA GLY A 235 -7.25 -3.33 -2.24
C GLY A 235 -6.31 -3.05 -3.42
N VAL A 236 -6.66 -3.39 -4.67
CA VAL A 236 -5.76 -3.18 -5.84
C VAL A 236 -5.43 -1.72 -6.03
N MET A 237 -6.43 -0.83 -6.00
CA MET A 237 -6.22 0.60 -6.17
C MET A 237 -5.35 1.19 -5.05
N LEU A 238 -5.68 0.89 -3.80
CA LEU A 238 -4.90 1.33 -2.63
C LEU A 238 -3.48 0.74 -2.67
N GLY A 239 -3.36 -0.56 -2.98
CA GLY A 239 -2.09 -1.26 -3.08
C GLY A 239 -1.19 -0.72 -4.19
N ALA A 240 -1.73 -0.52 -5.39
CA ALA A 240 -0.96 -0.06 -6.54
C ALA A 240 -0.50 1.40 -6.41
N ILE A 241 -1.35 2.28 -5.87
CA ILE A 241 -1.07 3.72 -5.83
C ILE A 241 -0.25 4.11 -4.60
N PHE A 242 -0.55 3.57 -3.41
CA PHE A 242 0.04 4.03 -2.15
C PHE A 242 1.01 3.06 -1.52
N MET A 243 0.83 1.74 -1.70
CA MET A 243 1.63 0.73 -1.00
C MET A 243 2.78 0.19 -1.83
N ALA A 244 2.55 -0.07 -3.13
CA ALA A 244 3.60 -0.52 -4.04
C ALA A 244 4.58 0.61 -4.42
N THR A 245 4.20 1.86 -4.20
CA THR A 245 5.04 3.05 -4.46
C THR A 245 5.85 3.52 -3.26
N ASP A 246 5.89 2.76 -2.18
CA ASP A 246 6.70 3.08 -1.00
C ASP A 246 8.19 3.15 -1.37
N TYR A 247 8.83 4.27 -1.01
CA TYR A 247 10.25 4.54 -1.37
C TYR A 247 11.24 3.53 -0.85
N ALA A 248 10.97 2.94 0.33
CA ALA A 248 11.90 2.02 0.96
C ALA A 248 11.87 0.64 0.33
N THR A 249 10.72 0.23 -0.20
CA THR A 249 10.44 -1.16 -0.60
C THR A 249 10.21 -1.34 -2.09
N SER A 250 10.26 -0.25 -2.87
CA SER A 250 10.14 -0.28 -4.34
C SER A 250 11.48 -0.06 -5.05
N PRO A 251 11.63 -0.53 -6.30
CA PRO A 251 12.85 -0.35 -7.08
C PRO A 251 13.16 1.13 -7.37
N VAL A 252 14.46 1.46 -7.34
CA VAL A 252 14.97 2.80 -7.62
C VAL A 252 14.98 3.10 -9.11
N THR A 253 15.24 2.09 -9.95
CA THR A 253 15.43 2.28 -11.40
C THR A 253 14.10 2.36 -12.15
N ALA A 254 14.00 3.20 -13.18
CA ALA A 254 12.79 3.35 -13.99
C ALA A 254 12.32 2.04 -14.64
N ARG A 255 13.26 1.21 -15.10
CA ARG A 255 12.98 -0.12 -15.67
C ARG A 255 12.56 -1.11 -14.58
N GLY A 256 13.23 -1.06 -13.42
CA GLY A 256 12.88 -1.87 -12.26
C GLY A 256 11.46 -1.59 -11.75
N GLN A 257 11.04 -0.34 -11.75
CA GLN A 257 9.68 0.07 -11.37
C GLN A 257 8.61 -0.58 -12.26
N ILE A 258 8.85 -0.65 -13.58
CA ILE A 258 7.92 -1.29 -14.52
C ILE A 258 7.88 -2.81 -14.29
N VAL A 259 9.05 -3.46 -14.18
CA VAL A 259 9.14 -4.90 -13.90
C VAL A 259 8.46 -5.27 -12.58
N TYR A 260 8.71 -4.47 -11.55
CA TYR A 260 8.08 -4.62 -10.24
C TYR A 260 6.56 -4.48 -10.31
N GLY A 261 6.06 -3.44 -11.00
CA GLY A 261 4.62 -3.24 -11.18
C GLY A 261 3.95 -4.40 -11.93
N ILE A 262 4.59 -4.90 -13.02
CA ILE A 262 4.12 -6.08 -13.76
C ILE A 262 4.11 -7.31 -12.84
N GLY A 263 5.15 -7.54 -12.07
CA GLY A 263 5.24 -8.65 -11.11
C GLY A 263 4.15 -8.59 -10.04
N CYS A 264 3.92 -7.41 -9.43
CA CYS A 264 2.84 -7.21 -8.48
C CYS A 264 1.47 -7.51 -9.10
N GLY A 265 1.21 -7.01 -10.32
CA GLY A 265 -0.05 -7.25 -11.03
C GLY A 265 -0.29 -8.73 -11.34
N ALA A 266 0.72 -9.40 -11.89
CA ALA A 266 0.64 -10.83 -12.21
C ALA A 266 0.40 -11.69 -10.96
N LEU A 267 1.16 -11.47 -9.90
CA LEU A 267 0.98 -12.21 -8.64
C LEU A 267 -0.39 -11.93 -8.01
N THR A 268 -0.89 -10.70 -8.08
CA THR A 268 -2.23 -10.38 -7.59
C THR A 268 -3.31 -11.18 -8.30
N VAL A 269 -3.24 -11.28 -9.63
CA VAL A 269 -4.20 -12.09 -10.41
C VAL A 269 -4.05 -13.56 -10.09
N ILE A 270 -2.83 -14.09 -9.99
CA ILE A 270 -2.57 -15.47 -9.61
C ILE A 270 -3.19 -15.79 -8.25
N PHE A 271 -2.95 -14.94 -7.24
CA PHE A 271 -3.53 -15.15 -5.91
C PHE A 271 -5.05 -15.05 -5.88
N ARG A 272 -5.66 -14.17 -6.68
CA ARG A 272 -7.12 -14.08 -6.80
C ARG A 272 -7.76 -15.28 -7.47
N TYR A 273 -7.07 -15.90 -8.41
CA TYR A 273 -7.60 -17.03 -9.18
C TYR A 273 -7.35 -18.37 -8.51
N PHE A 274 -6.23 -18.52 -7.82
CA PHE A 274 -5.75 -19.80 -7.27
C PHE A 274 -5.49 -19.75 -5.75
N GLY A 275 -5.54 -18.57 -5.15
CA GLY A 275 -5.23 -18.41 -3.73
C GLY A 275 -6.40 -18.75 -2.80
N LEU A 276 -6.05 -19.08 -1.55
CA LEU A 276 -7.01 -19.35 -0.48
C LEU A 276 -7.73 -18.08 -0.01
N PHE A 277 -7.10 -16.90 -0.21
CA PHE A 277 -7.64 -15.60 0.17
C PHE A 277 -7.86 -14.76 -1.08
N PRO A 278 -9.07 -14.23 -1.30
CA PRO A 278 -9.37 -13.41 -2.48
C PRO A 278 -8.55 -12.12 -2.55
N GLU A 279 -8.12 -11.58 -1.42
CA GLU A 279 -7.31 -10.36 -1.32
C GLU A 279 -5.80 -10.63 -1.49
N GLY A 280 -5.40 -11.05 -2.68
CA GLY A 280 -3.99 -11.38 -3.00
C GLY A 280 -3.01 -10.21 -3.02
N VAL A 281 -3.47 -8.94 -3.00
CA VAL A 281 -2.66 -7.74 -3.14
C VAL A 281 -1.56 -7.65 -2.07
N THR A 282 -1.90 -7.92 -0.81
CA THR A 282 -0.97 -7.88 0.32
C THR A 282 0.23 -8.80 0.09
N TYR A 283 -0.04 -10.05 -0.24
CA TYR A 283 1.01 -11.06 -0.44
C TYR A 283 1.79 -10.84 -1.74
N ALA A 284 1.13 -10.35 -2.80
CA ALA A 284 1.78 -10.01 -4.06
C ALA A 284 2.84 -8.92 -3.87
N ILE A 285 2.49 -7.83 -3.19
CA ILE A 285 3.43 -6.74 -2.93
C ILE A 285 4.55 -7.20 -1.99
N LEU A 286 4.25 -7.96 -0.92
CA LEU A 286 5.27 -8.46 0.01
C LEU A 286 6.27 -9.39 -0.69
N LEU A 287 5.81 -10.30 -1.54
CA LEU A 287 6.70 -11.16 -2.32
C LEU A 287 7.57 -10.35 -3.29
N MET A 288 6.98 -9.37 -3.95
CA MET A 288 7.75 -8.51 -4.85
C MET A 288 8.75 -7.62 -4.08
N ASN A 289 8.41 -7.17 -2.86
CA ASN A 289 9.37 -6.46 -2.00
C ASN A 289 10.60 -7.34 -1.68
N ALA A 290 10.41 -8.63 -1.44
CA ALA A 290 11.51 -9.57 -1.17
C ALA A 290 12.49 -9.69 -2.35
N VAL A 291 12.05 -9.47 -3.59
CA VAL A 291 12.88 -9.60 -4.79
C VAL A 291 13.36 -8.26 -5.38
N VAL A 292 13.02 -7.13 -4.76
CA VAL A 292 13.41 -5.79 -5.23
C VAL A 292 14.92 -5.66 -5.42
N TRP A 293 15.73 -6.19 -4.50
CA TRP A 293 17.17 -6.15 -4.59
C TRP A 293 17.73 -6.87 -5.84
N ILE A 294 17.05 -7.95 -6.27
CA ILE A 294 17.38 -8.67 -7.52
C ILE A 294 17.02 -7.78 -8.71
N ILE A 295 15.81 -7.20 -8.71
CA ILE A 295 15.34 -6.32 -9.79
C ILE A 295 16.31 -5.14 -9.96
N ASP A 296 16.68 -4.46 -8.88
CA ASP A 296 17.60 -3.32 -8.92
C ASP A 296 18.99 -3.73 -9.44
N ARG A 297 19.50 -4.90 -9.04
CA ARG A 297 20.78 -5.41 -9.52
C ARG A 297 20.81 -5.59 -11.04
N TYR A 298 19.74 -6.13 -11.63
CA TYR A 298 19.66 -6.39 -13.07
C TYR A 298 19.22 -5.17 -13.90
N THR A 299 18.55 -4.19 -13.28
CA THR A 299 18.06 -2.99 -13.95
C THR A 299 18.92 -1.76 -13.72
N ALA A 300 19.98 -1.87 -12.92
CA ALA A 300 20.91 -0.78 -12.66
C ALA A 300 21.50 -0.23 -13.98
N PRO A 301 21.51 1.10 -14.16
CA PRO A 301 22.12 1.73 -15.32
C PRO A 301 23.62 1.44 -15.34
N ARG A 302 24.17 1.27 -16.54
CA ARG A 302 25.62 1.05 -16.70
C ARG A 302 26.38 2.26 -16.18
N ARG A 303 27.51 2.00 -15.55
CA ARG A 303 28.45 3.05 -15.14
C ARG A 303 28.97 3.78 -16.36
N PHE A 304 29.08 5.09 -16.28
CA PHE A 304 29.66 5.91 -17.34
C PHE A 304 31.12 5.46 -17.62
N GLY A 305 31.48 5.34 -18.88
CA GLY A 305 32.86 4.95 -19.28
C GLY A 305 33.11 3.44 -19.43
N VAL A 306 32.19 2.55 -19.06
CA VAL A 306 32.36 1.10 -19.20
C VAL A 306 31.84 0.64 -20.57
N LYS A 307 32.76 0.10 -21.44
CA LYS A 307 32.38 -0.50 -22.72
C LYS A 307 31.63 -1.83 -22.54
N LYS A 308 30.75 -2.16 -23.53
CA LYS A 308 30.07 -3.46 -23.58
C LYS A 308 31.12 -4.59 -23.65
N GLY A 309 31.23 -5.42 -22.60
CA GLY A 309 32.13 -6.60 -22.60
C GLY A 309 33.50 -6.40 -21.94
N GLY A 310 33.79 -5.25 -21.34
CA GLY A 310 35.05 -5.02 -20.64
C GLY A 310 34.91 -5.30 -19.13
N ALA A 311 35.80 -6.16 -18.61
CA ALA A 311 36.07 -6.21 -17.18
C ALA A 311 36.50 -4.80 -16.72
N ALA A 312 36.10 -4.41 -15.52
CA ALA A 312 36.53 -3.16 -14.89
C ALA A 312 38.07 -3.20 -14.82
N VAL A 313 38.73 -2.19 -15.40
CA VAL A 313 40.13 -1.87 -15.15
C VAL A 313 40.20 -1.18 -13.79
#